data_f31ad9cbaea04b99ff38b3ba55edc000
#
_entry.id   f31ad9cbaea04b99ff38b3ba55edc000
#
_cell.length_a   1.000
_cell.length_b   1.000
_cell.length_c   1.000
_cell.angle_alpha   90.00
_cell.angle_beta   90.00
_cell.angle_gamma   90.00
#
_symmetry.space_group_name_H-M   'P 1'
#
loop_
_entity.id
_entity.type
_entity.pdbx_description
1 polymer ?
#
loop_
_entity_poly.entity_id
_entity_poly.type
_entity_poly.pdbx_seq_one_letter_code
_entity_poly.pdbx_strand_id
1 'polypeptide(L)'
;MKILVAAFLGASLLAVPAIAKPPLREVAAIDDALFDLGIADRIRKNCPVISARMFRAIGYVRNLEKKARDMGYTQAEIEAYTDSDVEKDRLRAKAAEFFRARGVDTSDPQSYCALGQQEIQKSSRIGSLLRAK
;
A
#
# COMPACT_ATOMS: atom_id res chain seq x y z
N MET A 1 1.47 3.06 75.49
CA MET A 1 0.53 2.97 74.34
C MET A 1 1.24 3.60 73.14
N LYS A 2 1.83 2.77 72.24
CA LYS A 2 2.60 3.25 71.06
C LYS A 2 1.76 3.04 69.81
N ILE A 3 1.37 4.13 69.17
CA ILE A 3 0.60 4.10 67.93
C ILE A 3 1.59 4.11 66.79
N LEU A 4 1.67 2.98 66.05
CA LEU A 4 2.42 2.85 64.81
C LEU A 4 1.54 3.34 63.66
N VAL A 5 1.88 4.48 63.07
CA VAL A 5 1.28 4.97 61.84
C VAL A 5 2.05 4.37 60.68
N ALA A 6 1.44 3.40 60.00
CA ALA A 6 1.97 2.85 58.74
C ALA A 6 1.57 3.78 57.58
N ALA A 7 2.55 4.45 57.00
CA ALA A 7 2.38 5.23 55.79
C ALA A 7 2.37 4.30 54.57
N PHE A 8 1.20 4.15 53.92
CA PHE A 8 1.07 3.49 52.63
C PHE A 8 1.50 4.47 51.52
N LEU A 9 2.70 4.27 50.99
CA LEU A 9 3.08 4.92 49.72
C LEU A 9 2.37 4.19 48.58
N GLY A 10 1.30 4.76 48.08
CA GLY A 10 0.64 4.36 46.85
C GLY A 10 1.47 4.77 45.63
N ALA A 11 2.16 3.82 45.01
CA ALA A 11 2.79 4.05 43.70
C ALA A 11 1.71 4.10 42.61
N SER A 12 1.34 5.29 42.18
CA SER A 12 0.45 5.49 41.01
C SER A 12 1.26 5.18 39.75
N LEU A 13 1.05 3.99 39.17
CA LEU A 13 1.50 3.65 37.81
C LEU A 13 0.74 4.48 36.82
N LEU A 14 1.37 5.51 36.25
CA LEU A 14 0.87 6.26 35.12
C LEU A 14 0.92 5.32 33.91
N ALA A 15 -0.21 4.71 33.58
CA ALA A 15 -0.38 3.98 32.32
C ALA A 15 -0.34 4.98 31.17
N VAL A 16 0.79 5.05 30.45
CA VAL A 16 0.89 5.79 29.20
C VAL A 16 -0.02 5.06 28.19
N PRO A 17 -1.03 5.72 27.59
CA PRO A 17 -1.84 5.08 26.56
C PRO A 17 -0.93 4.72 25.39
N ALA A 18 -0.80 3.43 25.10
CA ALA A 18 -0.15 2.95 23.89
C ALA A 18 -1.02 3.39 22.70
N ILE A 19 -0.55 4.35 21.93
CA ILE A 19 -1.22 4.73 20.67
C ILE A 19 -1.07 3.55 19.73
N ALA A 20 -2.18 2.83 19.49
CA ALA A 20 -2.21 1.72 18.56
C ALA A 20 -1.93 2.25 17.14
N LYS A 21 -1.00 1.60 16.41
CA LYS A 21 -0.74 1.90 15.01
C LYS A 21 -2.01 1.70 14.18
N PRO A 22 -2.34 2.59 13.22
CA PRO A 22 -3.46 2.36 12.32
C PRO A 22 -3.20 1.10 11.47
N PRO A 23 -4.25 0.40 11.01
CA PRO A 23 -4.08 -0.69 10.05
C PRO A 23 -3.44 -0.16 8.75
N LEU A 24 -2.64 -0.98 8.06
CA LEU A 24 -1.88 -0.56 6.87
C LEU A 24 -2.79 -0.03 5.73
N ARG A 25 -4.04 -0.49 5.66
CA ARG A 25 -5.07 0.04 4.73
C ARG A 25 -5.38 1.54 4.92
N GLU A 26 -5.14 2.06 6.11
CA GLU A 26 -5.36 3.47 6.46
C GLU A 26 -4.10 4.32 6.32
N VAL A 27 -2.98 3.69 6.03
CA VAL A 27 -1.70 4.37 5.80
C VAL A 27 -1.57 4.67 4.31
N ALA A 28 -2.00 5.85 3.88
CA ALA A 28 -2.01 6.26 2.47
C ALA A 28 -0.65 6.07 1.79
N ALA A 29 0.46 6.32 2.50
CA ALA A 29 1.81 6.15 1.97
C ALA A 29 2.15 4.68 1.62
N ILE A 30 1.40 3.72 2.12
CA ILE A 30 1.53 2.27 1.86
C ILE A 30 0.39 1.81 0.95
N ASP A 31 -0.86 2.07 1.32
CA ASP A 31 -2.04 1.59 0.60
C ASP A 31 -2.11 2.14 -0.84
N ASP A 32 -1.91 3.44 -1.02
CA ASP A 32 -1.92 4.05 -2.36
C ASP A 32 -0.74 3.61 -3.21
N ALA A 33 0.41 3.35 -2.58
CA ALA A 33 1.59 2.85 -3.30
C ALA A 33 1.40 1.41 -3.80
N LEU A 34 0.78 0.54 -2.99
CA LEU A 34 0.39 -0.81 -3.42
C LEU A 34 -0.70 -0.78 -4.49
N PHE A 35 -1.65 0.13 -4.36
CA PHE A 35 -2.67 0.35 -5.37
C PHE A 35 -2.05 0.71 -6.72
N ASP A 36 -1.15 1.70 -6.77
CA ASP A 36 -0.47 2.13 -8.00
C ASP A 36 0.35 1.00 -8.64
N LEU A 37 1.02 0.16 -7.81
CA LEU A 37 1.71 -1.04 -8.27
C LEU A 37 0.73 -2.03 -8.93
N GLY A 38 -0.43 -2.24 -8.32
CA GLY A 38 -1.50 -3.09 -8.86
C GLY A 38 -2.07 -2.57 -10.18
N ILE A 39 -2.24 -1.26 -10.32
CA ILE A 39 -2.66 -0.63 -11.58
C ILE A 39 -1.62 -0.83 -12.67
N ALA A 40 -0.34 -0.58 -12.38
CA ALA A 40 0.75 -0.81 -13.33
C ALA A 40 0.80 -2.28 -13.79
N ASP A 41 0.64 -3.23 -12.87
CA ASP A 41 0.60 -4.66 -13.18
C ASP A 41 -0.59 -5.02 -14.08
N ARG A 42 -1.75 -4.45 -13.83
CA ARG A 42 -2.95 -4.67 -14.66
C ARG A 42 -2.77 -4.10 -16.07
N ILE A 43 -2.19 -2.91 -16.20
CA ILE A 43 -1.91 -2.29 -17.50
C ILE A 43 -0.96 -3.17 -18.31
N ARG A 44 0.19 -3.59 -17.76
CA ARG A 44 1.16 -4.41 -18.50
C ARG A 44 0.63 -5.79 -18.91
N LYS A 45 -0.29 -6.35 -18.12
CA LYS A 45 -0.90 -7.66 -18.42
C LYS A 45 -1.92 -7.58 -19.53
N ASN A 46 -2.55 -6.43 -19.73
CA ASN A 46 -3.61 -6.24 -20.73
C ASN A 46 -3.16 -5.44 -21.95
N CYS A 47 -1.99 -4.80 -21.91
CA CYS A 47 -1.43 -4.07 -23.05
C CYS A 47 -0.17 -4.76 -23.59
N PRO A 48 -0.18 -5.32 -24.81
CA PRO A 48 0.94 -6.07 -25.37
C PRO A 48 2.18 -5.21 -25.67
N VAL A 49 2.01 -3.90 -25.82
CA VAL A 49 3.09 -2.96 -26.17
C VAL A 49 3.68 -2.21 -24.97
N ILE A 50 3.23 -2.54 -23.76
CA ILE A 50 3.77 -2.00 -22.52
C ILE A 50 4.34 -3.13 -21.66
N SER A 51 5.48 -2.90 -21.05
CA SER A 51 6.13 -3.82 -20.12
C SER A 51 6.44 -3.16 -18.80
N ALA A 52 6.65 -3.97 -17.75
CA ALA A 52 7.13 -3.48 -16.47
C ALA A 52 8.63 -3.13 -16.52
N ARG A 53 9.01 -2.08 -15.84
CA ARG A 53 10.40 -1.82 -15.45
C ARG A 53 10.73 -2.70 -14.24
N MET A 54 11.04 -3.97 -14.49
CA MET A 54 11.07 -5.01 -13.45
C MET A 54 11.99 -4.67 -12.27
N PHE A 55 13.22 -4.22 -12.55
CA PHE A 55 14.16 -3.84 -11.47
C PHE A 55 13.64 -2.66 -10.64
N ARG A 56 12.97 -1.71 -11.30
CA ARG A 56 12.36 -0.56 -10.61
C ARG A 56 11.17 -1.03 -9.76
N ALA A 57 10.35 -1.93 -10.26
CA ALA A 57 9.21 -2.49 -9.52
C ALA A 57 9.68 -3.26 -8.28
N ILE A 58 10.73 -4.06 -8.39
CA ILE A 58 11.32 -4.78 -7.26
C ILE A 58 11.87 -3.79 -6.21
N GLY A 59 12.61 -2.78 -6.65
CA GLY A 59 13.11 -1.71 -5.77
C GLY A 59 11.97 -0.95 -5.09
N TYR A 60 10.90 -0.69 -5.82
CA TYR A 60 9.70 -0.04 -5.30
C TYR A 60 9.05 -0.84 -4.16
N VAL A 61 8.84 -2.14 -4.34
CA VAL A 61 8.30 -3.03 -3.31
C VAL A 61 9.20 -3.06 -2.08
N ARG A 62 10.52 -3.24 -2.25
CA ARG A 62 11.48 -3.24 -1.13
C ARG A 62 11.48 -1.93 -0.35
N ASN A 63 11.39 -0.81 -1.03
CA ASN A 63 11.31 0.51 -0.39
C ASN A 63 10.00 0.67 0.39
N LEU A 64 8.90 0.12 -0.13
CA LEU A 64 7.61 0.16 0.52
C LEU A 64 7.60 -0.68 1.80
N GLU A 65 8.16 -1.89 1.76
CA GLU A 65 8.33 -2.73 2.95
C GLU A 65 9.23 -2.06 3.99
N LYS A 66 10.36 -1.49 3.55
CA LYS A 66 11.24 -0.74 4.44
C LYS A 66 10.49 0.41 5.11
N LYS A 67 9.72 1.17 4.34
CA LYS A 67 8.91 2.28 4.87
C LYS A 67 7.91 1.81 5.93
N ALA A 68 7.22 0.70 5.69
CA ALA A 68 6.30 0.13 6.67
C ALA A 68 7.04 -0.27 7.95
N ARG A 69 8.20 -0.91 7.85
CA ARG A 69 9.04 -1.25 9.01
C ARG A 69 9.53 -0.01 9.76
N ASP A 70 9.96 1.02 9.06
CA ASP A 70 10.39 2.30 9.65
C ASP A 70 9.24 3.00 10.40
N MET A 71 7.99 2.75 10.00
CA MET A 71 6.77 3.19 10.68
C MET A 71 6.38 2.29 11.86
N GLY A 72 7.17 1.26 12.17
CA GLY A 72 6.98 0.37 13.31
C GLY A 72 6.11 -0.86 13.05
N TYR A 73 5.78 -1.18 11.78
CA TYR A 73 5.09 -2.42 11.45
C TYR A 73 6.07 -3.59 11.41
N THR A 74 5.68 -4.71 12.00
CA THR A 74 6.43 -5.96 11.94
C THR A 74 6.30 -6.62 10.57
N GLN A 75 7.21 -7.53 10.25
CA GLN A 75 7.12 -8.32 9.02
C GLN A 75 5.81 -9.12 8.96
N ALA A 76 5.38 -9.70 10.07
CA ALA A 76 4.11 -10.43 10.16
C ALA A 76 2.89 -9.54 9.88
N GLU A 77 2.88 -8.28 10.34
CA GLU A 77 1.81 -7.32 10.05
C GLU A 77 1.78 -6.94 8.56
N ILE A 78 2.96 -6.78 7.94
CA ILE A 78 3.08 -6.47 6.51
C ILE A 78 2.56 -7.65 5.69
N GLU A 79 3.00 -8.88 5.98
CA GLU A 79 2.55 -10.10 5.30
C GLU A 79 1.05 -10.34 5.49
N ALA A 80 0.53 -10.16 6.69
CA ALA A 80 -0.90 -10.30 6.96
C ALA A 80 -1.75 -9.32 6.11
N TYR A 81 -1.22 -8.13 5.82
CA TYR A 81 -1.88 -7.16 4.93
C TYR A 81 -1.74 -7.56 3.46
N THR A 82 -0.53 -7.88 2.99
CA THR A 82 -0.26 -8.19 1.58
C THR A 82 -0.84 -9.52 1.12
N ASP A 83 -0.96 -10.49 2.02
CA ASP A 83 -1.49 -11.83 1.71
C ASP A 83 -3.01 -11.93 1.92
N SER A 84 -3.63 -10.95 2.55
CA SER A 84 -5.06 -10.92 2.81
C SER A 84 -5.90 -10.90 1.53
N ASP A 85 -6.75 -11.88 1.34
CA ASP A 85 -7.70 -11.90 0.22
C ASP A 85 -8.72 -10.77 0.31
N VAL A 86 -9.13 -10.39 1.52
CA VAL A 86 -10.02 -9.23 1.76
C VAL A 86 -9.39 -7.94 1.26
N GLU A 87 -8.10 -7.73 1.53
CA GLU A 87 -7.38 -6.54 1.05
C GLU A 87 -7.17 -6.57 -0.46
N LYS A 88 -6.84 -7.73 -1.02
CA LYS A 88 -6.72 -7.91 -2.46
C LYS A 88 -8.03 -7.61 -3.18
N ASP A 89 -9.16 -8.09 -2.65
CA ASP A 89 -10.48 -7.83 -3.23
C ASP A 89 -10.87 -6.36 -3.12
N ARG A 90 -10.58 -5.72 -1.99
CA ARG A 90 -10.78 -4.27 -1.82
C ARG A 90 -9.98 -3.46 -2.85
N LEU A 91 -8.70 -3.77 -3.03
CA LEU A 91 -7.85 -3.10 -4.01
C LEU A 91 -8.28 -3.39 -5.46
N ARG A 92 -8.79 -4.60 -5.76
CA ARG A 92 -9.37 -4.92 -7.07
C ARG A 92 -10.63 -4.11 -7.36
N ALA A 93 -11.52 -3.95 -6.38
CA ALA A 93 -12.72 -3.12 -6.51
C ALA A 93 -12.35 -1.64 -6.75
N LYS A 94 -11.40 -1.11 -5.97
CA LYS A 94 -10.85 0.25 -6.15
C LYS A 94 -10.23 0.41 -7.56
N ALA A 95 -9.53 -0.61 -8.06
CA ALA A 95 -8.94 -0.60 -9.39
C ALA A 95 -10.00 -0.62 -10.50
N ALA A 96 -11.08 -1.37 -10.35
CA ALA A 96 -12.18 -1.40 -11.32
C ALA A 96 -12.82 0.00 -11.47
N GLU A 97 -13.02 0.72 -10.37
CA GLU A 97 -13.51 2.10 -10.40
C GLU A 97 -12.51 3.06 -11.02
N PHE A 98 -11.22 2.91 -10.71
CA PHE A 98 -10.16 3.71 -11.30
C PHE A 98 -10.14 3.57 -12.83
N PHE A 99 -10.21 2.36 -13.37
CA PHE A 99 -10.22 2.09 -14.79
C PHE A 99 -11.49 2.65 -15.44
N ARG A 100 -12.65 2.41 -14.86
CA ARG A 100 -13.92 2.95 -15.35
C ARG A 100 -13.91 4.48 -15.42
N ALA A 101 -13.44 5.16 -14.37
CA ALA A 101 -13.35 6.61 -14.34
C ALA A 101 -12.40 7.20 -15.39
N ARG A 102 -11.47 6.39 -15.92
CA ARG A 102 -10.52 6.76 -16.97
C ARG A 102 -10.92 6.25 -18.37
N GLY A 103 -12.14 5.74 -18.52
CA GLY A 103 -12.65 5.28 -19.79
C GLY A 103 -12.00 4.00 -20.31
N VAL A 104 -11.42 3.18 -19.42
CA VAL A 104 -10.87 1.88 -19.81
C VAL A 104 -12.01 0.88 -19.95
N ASP A 105 -12.15 0.34 -21.15
CA ASP A 105 -12.97 -0.84 -21.43
C ASP A 105 -12.13 -2.09 -21.16
N THR A 106 -12.53 -2.88 -20.17
CA THR A 106 -11.79 -4.08 -19.77
C THR A 106 -11.78 -5.18 -20.82
N SER A 107 -12.65 -5.10 -21.84
CA SER A 107 -12.67 -6.00 -22.99
C SER A 107 -11.78 -5.54 -24.15
N ASP A 108 -11.31 -4.28 -24.11
CA ASP A 108 -10.45 -3.68 -25.13
C ASP A 108 -9.01 -3.44 -24.62
N PRO A 109 -8.03 -4.26 -25.06
CA PRO A 109 -6.63 -4.05 -24.71
C PRO A 109 -6.08 -2.67 -25.09
N GLN A 110 -6.59 -2.04 -26.15
CA GLN A 110 -6.10 -0.74 -26.58
C GLN A 110 -6.42 0.37 -25.57
N SER A 111 -7.52 0.24 -24.84
CA SER A 111 -7.87 1.20 -23.79
C SER A 111 -6.87 1.15 -22.61
N TYR A 112 -6.34 -0.03 -22.26
CA TYR A 112 -5.25 -0.17 -21.30
C TYR A 112 -3.94 0.43 -21.82
N CYS A 113 -3.64 0.25 -23.09
CA CYS A 113 -2.46 0.83 -23.73
C CYS A 113 -2.51 2.35 -23.70
N ALA A 114 -3.65 2.94 -24.06
CA ALA A 114 -3.85 4.38 -24.04
C ALA A 114 -3.63 4.96 -22.63
N LEU A 115 -4.22 4.35 -21.61
CA LEU A 115 -4.01 4.77 -20.22
C LEU A 115 -2.54 4.63 -19.81
N GLY A 116 -1.91 3.49 -20.11
CA GLY A 116 -0.52 3.24 -19.78
C GLY A 116 0.44 4.25 -20.42
N GLN A 117 0.21 4.62 -21.66
CA GLN A 117 0.99 5.66 -22.35
C GLN A 117 0.80 7.02 -21.69
N GLN A 118 -0.42 7.39 -21.30
CA GLN A 118 -0.67 8.64 -20.57
C GLN A 118 0.07 8.68 -19.24
N GLU A 119 0.04 7.58 -18.47
CA GLU A 119 0.74 7.49 -17.19
C GLU A 119 2.27 7.58 -17.36
N ILE A 120 2.82 6.95 -18.41
CA ILE A 120 4.24 7.05 -18.77
C ILE A 120 4.61 8.50 -19.11
N GLN A 121 3.82 9.17 -19.94
CA GLN A 121 4.05 10.57 -20.35
C GLN A 121 4.01 11.53 -19.16
N LYS A 122 3.09 11.32 -18.24
CA LYS A 122 2.97 12.12 -17.01
C LYS A 122 4.08 11.83 -16.00
N SER A 123 4.86 10.78 -16.20
CA SER A 123 5.83 10.28 -15.20
C SER A 123 5.19 10.07 -13.83
N SER A 124 3.93 9.63 -13.80
CA SER A 124 3.23 9.29 -12.57
C SER A 124 3.90 8.11 -11.85
N ARG A 125 3.49 7.83 -10.60
CA ARG A 125 3.99 6.63 -9.91
C ARG A 125 3.70 5.36 -10.73
N ILE A 126 2.49 5.24 -11.28
CA ILE A 126 2.11 4.14 -12.17
C ILE A 126 3.01 4.10 -13.40
N GLY A 127 3.12 5.23 -14.12
CA GLY A 127 3.92 5.34 -15.34
C GLY A 127 5.41 5.09 -15.11
N SER A 128 5.94 5.47 -13.95
CA SER A 128 7.35 5.22 -13.60
C SER A 128 7.71 3.74 -13.50
N LEU A 129 6.72 2.87 -13.27
CA LEU A 129 6.87 1.42 -13.20
C LEU A 129 6.74 0.73 -14.57
N LEU A 130 6.36 1.48 -15.60
CA LEU A 130 6.07 1.01 -16.95
C LEU A 130 7.06 1.57 -17.97
N ARG A 131 7.16 0.88 -19.10
CA ARG A 131 7.86 1.36 -20.31
C ARG A 131 7.14 0.84 -21.56
N ALA A 132 7.13 1.64 -22.61
CA ALA A 132 6.81 1.16 -23.95
C ALA A 132 7.87 0.14 -24.42
N LYS A 133 7.45 -0.88 -25.13
CA LYS A 133 8.36 -1.85 -25.79
C LYS A 133 8.90 -1.27 -27.09
#